data_4d8de0b5e336c9d3fc9ed80e5d283323
#
_entry.id   4d8de0b5e336c9d3fc9ed80e5d283323
#
_cell.length_a   1.000
_cell.length_b   1.000
_cell.length_c   1.000
_cell.angle_alpha   90.00
_cell.angle_beta   90.00
_cell.angle_gamma   90.00
#
_symmetry.space_group_name_H-M   'P 1'
#
loop_
_entity.id
_entity.type
_entity.pdbx_description
1 polymer ?
#
loop_
_entity_poly.entity_id
_entity_poly.type
_entity_poly.pdbx_seq_one_letter_code
_entity_poly.pdbx_strand_id
1 'polypeptide(L)'
;IKTDTEDDYIMTKTHFQLVGSLLRPASLLTYKNQIEHRDDIQYPFYEALPGYQAAETAAVKTVIATEKAHGIDVLTDGEYTKSMWHLDFIWGFSGVRRFIADEGYNFRDHDGSDFETRKDIGIEITAPLSGKHHHFIDIYQQLKSQADGNDVKLTIWSPAHAFVEFGYIDKLYGPDQIYKTVDDLHAGLLGAYKEFLTDYQAAGGKIIQFDDCLWEVFASDNQQSPFGAGNGSLQELADVAVNTNNELVDFGHQLGLKVWTHNCRGNYESRHFAEGSYNTIAKKFLHDQHYDR
;
A
#
# COMPACT_ATOMS: atom_id res chain seq x y z
N ILE A 1 -36.11 33.78 -36.38
CA ILE A 1 -34.96 32.89 -36.67
C ILE A 1 -33.98 33.14 -35.53
N LYS A 2 -33.97 32.26 -34.51
CA LYS A 2 -32.97 32.25 -33.46
C LYS A 2 -31.79 31.43 -33.98
N THR A 3 -30.66 32.05 -34.02
CA THR A 3 -29.36 31.41 -34.29
C THR A 3 -28.99 30.53 -33.10
N ASP A 4 -28.74 29.26 -33.39
CA ASP A 4 -28.25 28.28 -32.47
C ASP A 4 -26.92 28.76 -31.88
N THR A 5 -26.89 28.82 -30.56
CA THR A 5 -25.68 29.05 -29.80
C THR A 5 -24.80 27.82 -29.95
N GLU A 6 -23.55 28.04 -30.35
CA GLU A 6 -22.49 27.07 -30.30
C GLU A 6 -22.47 26.42 -28.89
N ASP A 7 -22.73 25.12 -28.83
CA ASP A 7 -22.44 24.31 -27.67
C ASP A 7 -20.94 24.37 -27.46
N ASP A 8 -20.53 25.14 -26.46
CA ASP A 8 -19.19 25.09 -25.91
C ASP A 8 -18.97 23.67 -25.40
N TYR A 9 -18.40 22.80 -26.22
CA TYR A 9 -17.79 21.56 -25.81
C TYR A 9 -16.67 21.94 -24.87
N ILE A 10 -16.97 22.00 -23.58
CA ILE A 10 -15.94 22.07 -22.54
C ILE A 10 -15.16 20.75 -22.63
N MET A 11 -14.09 20.79 -23.41
CA MET A 11 -13.09 19.71 -23.39
C MET A 11 -12.58 19.61 -21.96
N THR A 12 -13.12 18.66 -21.20
CA THR A 12 -12.57 18.35 -19.89
C THR A 12 -11.11 17.95 -20.08
N LYS A 13 -10.21 18.69 -19.45
CA LYS A 13 -8.77 18.40 -19.50
C LYS A 13 -8.57 16.92 -19.12
N THR A 14 -7.93 16.16 -20.00
CA THR A 14 -7.56 14.78 -19.69
C THR A 14 -6.54 14.78 -18.57
N HIS A 15 -6.84 14.06 -17.51
CA HIS A 15 -5.97 13.93 -16.34
C HIS A 15 -5.24 12.58 -16.41
N PHE A 16 -3.92 12.63 -16.34
CA PHE A 16 -3.06 11.44 -16.25
C PHE A 16 -2.56 11.26 -14.83
N GLN A 17 -2.62 10.05 -14.34
CA GLN A 17 -2.16 9.70 -13.01
C GLN A 17 -1.40 8.37 -13.03
N LEU A 18 -0.43 8.25 -12.13
CA LEU A 18 0.28 7.02 -11.91
C LEU A 18 -0.37 6.25 -10.75
N VAL A 19 -0.39 4.94 -10.86
CA VAL A 19 -0.80 4.06 -9.77
C VAL A 19 0.21 4.16 -8.61
N GLY A 20 1.49 3.91 -8.90
CA GLY A 20 2.55 3.97 -7.90
C GLY A 20 3.90 3.57 -8.52
N SER A 21 4.25 2.30 -8.45
CA SER A 21 5.56 1.77 -8.79
C SER A 21 6.02 2.05 -10.21
N LEU A 22 7.23 2.58 -10.32
CA LEU A 22 8.00 2.71 -11.55
C LEU A 22 9.25 1.82 -11.51
N LEU A 23 9.84 1.54 -12.67
CA LEU A 23 11.08 0.75 -12.74
C LEU A 23 12.23 1.48 -12.04
N ARG A 24 12.80 0.83 -11.04
CA ARG A 24 13.87 1.39 -10.23
C ARG A 24 15.18 1.49 -11.02
N PRO A 25 15.92 2.59 -10.89
CA PRO A 25 17.25 2.72 -11.49
C PRO A 25 18.25 1.75 -10.84
N ALA A 26 19.28 1.37 -11.59
CA ALA A 26 20.32 0.44 -11.13
C ALA A 26 20.99 0.89 -9.82
N SER A 27 21.12 2.20 -9.60
CA SER A 27 21.64 2.77 -8.35
C SER A 27 20.83 2.39 -7.11
N LEU A 28 19.51 2.18 -7.23
CA LEU A 28 18.65 1.72 -6.14
C LEU A 28 18.60 0.20 -6.06
N LEU A 29 18.60 -0.51 -7.18
CA LEU A 29 18.53 -1.97 -7.20
C LEU A 29 19.69 -2.60 -6.41
N THR A 30 20.89 -2.00 -6.44
CA THR A 30 22.04 -2.47 -5.66
C THR A 30 21.76 -2.50 -4.15
N TYR A 31 21.04 -1.50 -3.62
CA TYR A 31 20.66 -1.46 -2.20
C TYR A 31 19.49 -2.40 -1.91
N LYS A 32 18.48 -2.44 -2.78
CA LYS A 32 17.34 -3.35 -2.63
C LYS A 32 17.79 -4.82 -2.56
N ASN A 33 18.73 -5.23 -3.41
CA ASN A 33 19.29 -6.57 -3.38
C ASN A 33 20.07 -6.87 -2.09
N GLN A 34 20.68 -5.86 -1.45
CA GLN A 34 21.31 -6.05 -0.15
C GLN A 34 20.26 -6.23 0.96
N ILE A 35 19.18 -5.43 0.94
CA ILE A 35 18.08 -5.51 1.93
C ILE A 35 17.50 -6.92 1.95
N GLU A 36 17.26 -7.50 0.79
CA GLU A 36 16.66 -8.83 0.61
C GLU A 36 17.39 -9.94 1.37
N HIS A 37 18.71 -9.82 1.54
CA HIS A 37 19.56 -10.89 2.08
C HIS A 37 20.07 -10.58 3.50
N ARG A 38 19.58 -9.51 4.14
CA ARG A 38 20.06 -9.07 5.45
C ARG A 38 18.95 -9.07 6.50
N ASP A 39 19.02 -10.00 7.44
CA ASP A 39 18.11 -10.12 8.58
C ASP A 39 18.49 -9.18 9.75
N ASP A 40 19.72 -8.69 9.74
CA ASP A 40 20.29 -7.83 10.78
C ASP A 40 19.91 -6.35 10.66
N ILE A 41 19.16 -5.95 9.62
CA ILE A 41 18.80 -4.56 9.35
C ILE A 41 17.30 -4.32 9.50
N GLN A 42 16.94 -3.13 9.97
CA GLN A 42 15.57 -2.71 10.16
C GLN A 42 15.24 -1.48 9.29
N TYR A 43 13.94 -1.32 8.96
CA TYR A 43 13.45 -0.16 8.25
C TYR A 43 13.76 1.14 9.07
N PRO A 44 14.19 2.26 8.44
CA PRO A 44 14.28 2.52 6.99
C PRO A 44 15.60 2.13 6.32
N PHE A 45 16.46 1.31 6.92
CA PHE A 45 17.69 0.73 6.39
C PHE A 45 18.88 1.68 6.21
N TYR A 46 18.74 2.98 6.35
CA TYR A 46 19.77 3.98 6.00
C TYR A 46 21.03 3.86 6.84
N GLU A 47 20.89 3.55 8.14
CA GLU A 47 22.05 3.38 9.04
C GLU A 47 22.93 2.22 8.63
N ALA A 48 22.32 1.14 8.14
CA ALA A 48 23.00 -0.09 7.76
C ALA A 48 23.52 -0.08 6.32
N LEU A 49 23.05 0.87 5.49
CA LEU A 49 23.35 0.97 4.06
C LEU A 49 23.87 2.37 3.69
N PRO A 50 25.14 2.68 3.95
CA PRO A 50 25.72 4.00 3.64
C PRO A 50 25.52 4.40 2.19
N GLY A 51 25.00 5.60 1.97
CA GLY A 51 24.72 6.14 0.63
C GLY A 51 23.33 5.80 0.08
N TYR A 52 22.57 4.90 0.71
CA TYR A 52 21.23 4.52 0.23
C TYR A 52 20.29 5.73 0.19
N GLN A 53 20.18 6.48 1.28
CA GLN A 53 19.32 7.67 1.34
C GLN A 53 19.66 8.72 0.28
N ALA A 54 20.94 8.93 0.00
CA ALA A 54 21.38 9.88 -1.03
C ALA A 54 21.01 9.40 -2.45
N ALA A 55 21.18 8.10 -2.72
CA ALA A 55 20.80 7.51 -4.01
C ALA A 55 19.28 7.56 -4.21
N GLU A 56 18.50 7.30 -3.17
CA GLU A 56 17.04 7.39 -3.17
C GLU A 56 16.57 8.82 -3.43
N THR A 57 17.08 9.78 -2.69
CA THR A 57 16.76 11.21 -2.88
C THR A 57 17.03 11.66 -4.33
N ALA A 58 18.15 11.25 -4.90
CA ALA A 58 18.50 11.58 -6.28
C ALA A 58 17.54 10.93 -7.29
N ALA A 59 17.15 9.68 -7.07
CA ALA A 59 16.23 8.95 -7.93
C ALA A 59 14.81 9.55 -7.86
N VAL A 60 14.31 9.86 -6.66
CA VAL A 60 13.01 10.52 -6.45
C VAL A 60 12.97 11.89 -7.14
N LYS A 61 14.04 12.67 -7.04
CA LYS A 61 14.14 13.95 -7.75
C LYS A 61 13.99 13.77 -9.27
N THR A 62 14.57 12.72 -9.81
CA THR A 62 14.50 12.44 -11.24
C THR A 62 13.09 12.02 -11.67
N VAL A 63 12.43 11.17 -10.90
CA VAL A 63 11.07 10.72 -11.23
C VAL A 63 10.07 11.87 -11.15
N ILE A 64 10.13 12.72 -10.14
CA ILE A 64 9.29 13.93 -10.02
C ILE A 64 9.46 14.85 -11.23
N ALA A 65 10.71 15.10 -11.64
CA ALA A 65 10.97 15.93 -12.82
C ALA A 65 10.39 15.31 -14.09
N THR A 66 10.46 13.98 -14.22
CA THR A 66 9.90 13.24 -15.36
C THR A 66 8.38 13.27 -15.35
N GLU A 67 7.74 13.03 -14.22
CA GLU A 67 6.27 13.11 -14.06
C GLU A 67 5.75 14.50 -14.45
N LYS A 68 6.38 15.55 -13.96
CA LYS A 68 6.03 16.95 -14.30
C LYS A 68 6.18 17.22 -15.80
N ALA A 69 7.28 16.78 -16.41
CA ALA A 69 7.52 16.95 -17.84
C ALA A 69 6.49 16.25 -18.72
N HIS A 70 5.85 15.19 -18.21
CA HIS A 70 4.79 14.44 -18.91
C HIS A 70 3.37 14.84 -18.51
N GLY A 71 3.22 15.89 -17.69
CA GLY A 71 1.91 16.44 -17.33
C GLY A 71 1.10 15.56 -16.36
N ILE A 72 1.78 14.81 -15.50
CA ILE A 72 1.11 14.08 -14.42
C ILE A 72 0.59 15.09 -13.40
N ASP A 73 -0.70 15.01 -13.06
CA ASP A 73 -1.37 15.99 -12.20
C ASP A 73 -1.04 15.81 -10.71
N VAL A 74 -0.94 14.57 -10.24
CA VAL A 74 -0.59 14.23 -8.86
C VAL A 74 0.69 13.42 -8.86
N LEU A 75 1.74 13.99 -8.29
CA LEU A 75 3.09 13.42 -8.33
C LEU A 75 3.27 12.30 -7.30
N THR A 76 4.17 11.38 -7.59
CA THR A 76 4.55 10.26 -6.74
C THR A 76 6.07 10.17 -6.59
N ASP A 77 6.55 9.34 -5.67
CA ASP A 77 7.96 8.97 -5.58
C ASP A 77 8.33 7.79 -6.52
N GLY A 78 7.36 7.29 -7.31
CA GLY A 78 7.52 6.08 -8.12
C GLY A 78 7.76 4.83 -7.29
N GLU A 79 7.48 4.89 -5.97
CA GLU A 79 7.83 3.88 -4.96
C GLU A 79 9.34 3.58 -4.87
N TYR A 80 10.16 4.53 -5.27
CA TYR A 80 11.61 4.39 -5.16
C TYR A 80 12.08 4.39 -3.71
N THR A 81 11.31 4.97 -2.80
CA THR A 81 11.56 4.96 -1.34
C THR A 81 11.23 3.63 -0.67
N LYS A 82 10.59 2.69 -1.37
CA LYS A 82 10.17 1.41 -0.81
C LYS A 82 11.04 0.25 -1.29
N SER A 83 11.36 -0.67 -0.40
CA SER A 83 11.93 -1.98 -0.76
C SER A 83 10.82 -2.96 -1.16
N MET A 84 9.73 -2.97 -0.40
CA MET A 84 8.50 -3.71 -0.68
C MET A 84 7.31 -2.73 -0.64
N TRP A 85 6.42 -2.78 -1.63
CA TRP A 85 5.35 -1.81 -1.82
C TRP A 85 4.41 -1.64 -0.61
N HIS A 86 4.21 -2.70 0.18
CA HIS A 86 3.30 -2.74 1.32
C HIS A 86 4.02 -2.82 2.67
N LEU A 87 5.06 -3.66 2.77
CA LEU A 87 5.68 -3.98 4.05
C LEU A 87 6.47 -2.83 4.65
N ASP A 88 7.10 -1.98 3.83
CA ASP A 88 7.85 -0.83 4.32
C ASP A 88 6.96 0.11 5.15
N PHE A 89 5.68 0.20 4.80
CA PHE A 89 4.72 0.96 5.60
C PHE A 89 4.50 0.31 6.98
N ILE A 90 4.33 -0.98 7.04
CA ILE A 90 4.12 -1.69 8.31
C ILE A 90 5.41 -1.75 9.15
N TRP A 91 6.55 -1.98 8.53
CA TRP A 91 7.84 -1.94 9.23
C TRP A 91 8.16 -0.55 9.79
N GLY A 92 7.53 0.50 9.26
CA GLY A 92 7.63 1.87 9.78
C GLY A 92 6.81 2.12 11.04
N PHE A 93 5.87 1.24 11.42
CA PHE A 93 5.18 1.36 12.70
C PHE A 93 6.11 1.05 13.88
N SER A 94 6.02 1.84 14.94
CA SER A 94 6.60 1.45 16.21
C SER A 94 5.95 0.16 16.70
N GLY A 95 6.74 -0.73 17.30
CA GLY A 95 6.26 -2.03 17.77
C GLY A 95 6.35 -3.15 16.73
N VAL A 96 6.90 -2.89 15.55
CA VAL A 96 7.12 -3.89 14.50
C VAL A 96 8.62 -4.17 14.34
N ARG A 97 8.96 -5.43 14.15
CA ARG A 97 10.30 -5.90 13.76
C ARG A 97 10.22 -6.67 12.45
N ARG A 98 11.08 -6.33 11.50
CA ARG A 98 11.28 -7.08 10.24
C ARG A 98 12.21 -8.27 10.48
N PHE A 99 11.96 -9.38 9.81
CA PHE A 99 12.88 -10.52 9.71
C PHE A 99 12.76 -11.23 8.36
N ILE A 100 13.70 -12.12 8.03
CA ILE A 100 13.62 -12.98 6.85
C ILE A 100 12.81 -14.22 7.23
N ALA A 101 11.68 -14.44 6.56
CA ALA A 101 10.80 -15.58 6.77
C ALA A 101 11.37 -16.87 6.14
N ASP A 102 10.86 -18.02 6.56
CA ASP A 102 11.24 -19.32 5.98
C ASP A 102 10.75 -19.47 4.54
N GLU A 103 9.58 -18.88 4.21
CA GLU A 103 8.93 -18.94 2.91
C GLU A 103 8.52 -17.53 2.46
N GLY A 104 8.53 -17.29 1.13
CA GLY A 104 8.00 -16.09 0.48
C GLY A 104 6.54 -16.25 0.08
N TYR A 105 5.98 -15.24 -0.58
CA TYR A 105 4.66 -15.36 -1.20
C TYR A 105 4.72 -16.25 -2.44
N ASN A 106 3.64 -16.99 -2.71
CA ASN A 106 3.52 -17.82 -3.90
C ASN A 106 2.73 -17.09 -4.99
N PHE A 107 3.38 -16.86 -6.12
CA PHE A 107 2.80 -16.30 -7.33
C PHE A 107 2.69 -17.36 -8.42
N ARG A 108 1.92 -17.06 -9.47
CA ARG A 108 1.81 -17.90 -10.66
C ARG A 108 2.73 -17.41 -11.76
N ASP A 109 3.54 -18.32 -12.31
CA ASP A 109 4.33 -18.05 -13.50
C ASP A 109 3.48 -18.18 -14.78
N HIS A 110 4.00 -17.72 -15.90
CA HIS A 110 3.31 -17.75 -17.20
C HIS A 110 2.95 -19.15 -17.70
N ASP A 111 3.66 -20.18 -17.27
CA ASP A 111 3.38 -21.57 -17.57
C ASP A 111 2.41 -22.24 -16.57
N GLY A 112 1.92 -21.48 -15.58
CA GLY A 112 1.02 -21.93 -14.52
C GLY A 112 1.72 -22.61 -13.34
N SER A 113 3.05 -22.68 -13.33
CA SER A 113 3.81 -23.16 -12.17
C SER A 113 3.80 -22.14 -11.03
N ASP A 114 4.05 -22.60 -9.82
CA ASP A 114 4.20 -21.74 -8.65
C ASP A 114 5.58 -21.11 -8.66
N PHE A 115 5.63 -19.82 -8.29
CA PHE A 115 6.84 -19.03 -8.14
C PHE A 115 6.88 -18.40 -6.74
N GLU A 116 7.89 -18.75 -5.95
CA GLU A 116 8.10 -18.16 -4.64
C GLU A 116 8.82 -16.81 -4.74
N THR A 117 8.30 -15.79 -4.06
CA THR A 117 8.94 -14.47 -4.01
C THR A 117 10.13 -14.46 -3.07
N ARG A 118 10.75 -13.28 -2.89
CA ARG A 118 11.76 -13.04 -1.85
C ARG A 118 11.18 -13.27 -0.46
N LYS A 119 12.06 -13.64 0.51
CA LYS A 119 11.67 -14.08 1.85
C LYS A 119 11.80 -13.01 2.94
N ASP A 120 12.30 -11.84 2.63
CA ASP A 120 12.41 -10.74 3.58
C ASP A 120 11.07 -10.01 3.77
N ILE A 121 10.06 -10.79 4.12
CA ILE A 121 8.66 -10.38 4.29
C ILE A 121 8.17 -10.54 5.73
N GLY A 122 9.02 -11.00 6.63
CA GLY A 122 8.62 -11.31 7.99
C GLY A 122 8.23 -10.07 8.81
N ILE A 123 7.19 -10.24 9.62
CA ILE A 123 6.67 -9.25 10.55
C ILE A 123 6.51 -9.89 11.91
N GLU A 124 7.09 -9.25 12.93
CA GLU A 124 6.85 -9.59 14.33
C GLU A 124 6.34 -8.36 15.07
N ILE A 125 5.29 -8.52 15.86
CA ILE A 125 4.76 -7.46 16.72
C ILE A 125 5.41 -7.60 18.09
N THR A 126 6.31 -6.67 18.41
CA THR A 126 7.14 -6.69 19.64
C THR A 126 6.62 -5.76 20.74
N ALA A 127 5.73 -4.81 20.38
CA ALA A 127 5.08 -3.88 21.29
C ALA A 127 3.74 -3.43 20.68
N PRO A 128 2.87 -2.71 21.41
CA PRO A 128 1.69 -2.11 20.83
C PRO A 128 2.03 -1.25 19.60
N LEU A 129 1.27 -1.42 18.51
CA LEU A 129 1.51 -0.71 17.27
C LEU A 129 1.25 0.79 17.43
N SER A 130 2.12 1.61 16.83
CA SER A 130 1.89 3.05 16.71
C SER A 130 2.38 3.58 15.37
N GLY A 131 1.55 4.43 14.75
CA GLY A 131 1.84 5.12 13.50
C GLY A 131 2.42 6.53 13.68
N LYS A 132 2.69 6.95 14.93
CA LYS A 132 3.29 8.26 15.22
C LYS A 132 4.72 8.34 14.74
N HIS A 133 5.09 9.51 14.24
CA HIS A 133 6.46 9.77 13.75
C HIS A 133 6.92 8.76 12.68
N HIS A 134 5.98 8.29 11.89
CA HIS A 134 6.24 7.32 10.83
C HIS A 134 7.17 7.91 9.76
N HIS A 135 8.17 7.16 9.31
CA HIS A 135 9.15 7.62 8.31
C HIS A 135 8.53 8.08 6.99
N PHE A 136 7.36 7.58 6.63
CA PHE A 136 6.64 8.05 5.43
C PHE A 136 6.23 9.53 5.50
N ILE A 137 6.22 10.13 6.69
CA ILE A 137 6.01 11.59 6.83
C ILE A 137 7.23 12.35 6.31
N ASP A 138 8.44 11.88 6.60
CA ASP A 138 9.69 12.47 6.08
C ASP A 138 9.75 12.32 4.56
N ILE A 139 9.39 11.12 4.03
CA ILE A 139 9.27 10.87 2.59
C ILE A 139 8.27 11.85 1.95
N TYR A 140 7.09 12.02 2.55
CA TYR A 140 6.10 12.95 2.05
C TYR A 140 6.61 14.39 2.02
N GLN A 141 7.25 14.86 3.09
CA GLN A 141 7.81 16.20 3.16
C GLN A 141 8.89 16.44 2.10
N GLN A 142 9.76 15.45 1.89
CA GLN A 142 10.76 15.46 0.82
C GLN A 142 10.13 15.54 -0.56
N LEU A 143 9.13 14.70 -0.84
CA LEU A 143 8.39 14.67 -2.10
C LEU A 143 7.72 16.02 -2.35
N LYS A 144 7.00 16.54 -1.36
CA LYS A 144 6.31 17.83 -1.42
C LYS A 144 7.26 19.00 -1.68
N SER A 145 8.45 18.98 -1.07
CA SER A 145 9.45 20.05 -1.26
C SER A 145 9.96 20.17 -2.70
N GLN A 146 9.84 19.10 -3.49
CA GLN A 146 10.27 19.01 -4.89
C GLN A 146 9.13 19.19 -5.89
N ALA A 147 7.89 19.22 -5.41
CA ALA A 147 6.69 19.22 -6.24
C ALA A 147 6.35 20.57 -6.88
N ASP A 148 7.01 21.68 -6.47
CA ASP A 148 6.79 23.05 -6.98
C ASP A 148 5.31 23.46 -7.02
N GLY A 149 4.57 23.12 -5.96
CA GLY A 149 3.16 23.44 -5.81
C GLY A 149 2.17 22.42 -6.41
N ASN A 150 2.64 21.40 -7.12
CA ASN A 150 1.77 20.30 -7.54
C ASN A 150 1.30 19.49 -6.32
N ASP A 151 0.13 18.85 -6.44
CA ASP A 151 -0.30 17.88 -5.45
C ASP A 151 0.57 16.63 -5.53
N VAL A 152 0.78 16.00 -4.39
CA VAL A 152 1.51 14.74 -4.24
C VAL A 152 0.67 13.74 -3.47
N LYS A 153 0.85 12.46 -3.74
CA LYS A 153 0.23 11.39 -2.96
C LYS A 153 1.28 10.41 -2.46
N LEU A 154 0.99 9.79 -1.33
CA LEU A 154 1.65 8.56 -0.91
C LEU A 154 0.75 7.37 -1.21
N THR A 155 1.36 6.23 -1.48
CA THR A 155 0.72 4.92 -1.52
C THR A 155 1.10 4.16 -0.26
N ILE A 156 0.12 3.54 0.40
CA ILE A 156 0.34 2.72 1.60
C ILE A 156 -0.46 1.43 1.48
N TRP A 157 -0.08 0.42 2.22
CA TRP A 157 -0.85 -0.81 2.28
C TRP A 157 -2.26 -0.55 2.79
N SER A 158 -3.30 -1.17 2.20
CA SER A 158 -4.66 -0.98 2.70
C SER A 158 -4.81 -1.58 4.09
N PRO A 159 -5.58 -0.96 4.96
CA PRO A 159 -5.80 -1.48 6.31
C PRO A 159 -6.50 -2.84 6.31
N ALA A 160 -7.42 -3.06 5.37
CA ALA A 160 -8.12 -4.33 5.25
C ALA A 160 -7.18 -5.48 4.85
N HIS A 161 -6.30 -5.25 3.87
CA HIS A 161 -5.35 -6.25 3.45
C HIS A 161 -4.36 -6.58 4.58
N ALA A 162 -3.80 -5.57 5.22
CA ALA A 162 -2.92 -5.76 6.38
C ALA A 162 -3.63 -6.52 7.52
N PHE A 163 -4.87 -6.17 7.83
CA PHE A 163 -5.62 -6.86 8.88
C PHE A 163 -5.93 -8.31 8.54
N VAL A 164 -6.33 -8.61 7.31
CA VAL A 164 -6.60 -9.99 6.90
C VAL A 164 -5.32 -10.84 6.95
N GLU A 165 -4.20 -10.29 6.52
CA GLU A 165 -2.92 -11.00 6.61
C GLU A 165 -2.53 -11.24 8.07
N PHE A 166 -2.50 -10.24 8.92
CA PHE A 166 -2.11 -10.36 10.33
C PHE A 166 -3.07 -11.19 11.19
N GLY A 167 -4.37 -11.05 10.94
CA GLY A 167 -5.39 -11.68 11.76
C GLY A 167 -5.74 -13.11 11.33
N TYR A 168 -5.68 -13.39 10.04
CA TYR A 168 -6.21 -14.65 9.49
C TYR A 168 -5.14 -15.53 8.84
N ILE A 169 -4.09 -14.96 8.27
CA ILE A 169 -2.99 -15.71 7.65
C ILE A 169 -1.89 -15.94 8.70
N ASP A 170 -1.26 -14.88 9.19
CA ASP A 170 -0.12 -14.95 10.11
C ASP A 170 -0.52 -15.17 11.57
N LYS A 171 -1.77 -14.85 11.91
CA LYS A 171 -2.32 -14.98 13.26
C LYS A 171 -1.45 -14.31 14.33
N LEU A 172 -1.12 -13.03 14.11
CA LEU A 172 -0.24 -12.25 14.99
C LEU A 172 -0.93 -11.84 16.30
N TYR A 173 -1.75 -12.71 16.84
CA TYR A 173 -2.42 -12.57 18.13
C TYR A 173 -2.46 -13.90 18.87
N GLY A 174 -2.65 -13.86 20.19
CA GLY A 174 -2.75 -15.06 21.02
C GLY A 174 -2.35 -14.79 22.47
N PRO A 175 -2.47 -15.80 23.36
CA PRO A 175 -2.23 -15.64 24.79
C PRO A 175 -0.86 -15.06 25.13
N ASP A 176 0.17 -15.43 24.37
CA ASP A 176 1.56 -15.02 24.57
C ASP A 176 1.99 -13.85 23.68
N GLN A 177 1.11 -13.36 22.79
CA GLN A 177 1.35 -12.24 21.91
C GLN A 177 1.01 -10.89 22.57
N ILE A 178 1.43 -9.77 21.96
CA ILE A 178 1.07 -8.42 22.41
C ILE A 178 -0.46 -8.24 22.39
N TYR A 179 -1.10 -8.62 21.31
CA TYR A 179 -2.56 -8.63 21.16
C TYR A 179 -3.10 -10.02 21.51
N LYS A 180 -4.12 -10.08 22.37
CA LYS A 180 -4.63 -11.35 22.88
C LYS A 180 -5.69 -11.97 21.98
N THR A 181 -6.43 -11.14 21.29
CA THR A 181 -7.51 -11.53 20.39
C THR A 181 -7.33 -10.86 19.01
N VAL A 182 -8.05 -11.38 18.01
CA VAL A 182 -8.07 -10.75 16.68
C VAL A 182 -8.68 -9.35 16.73
N ASP A 183 -9.65 -9.11 17.62
CA ASP A 183 -10.27 -7.80 17.80
C ASP A 183 -9.29 -6.80 18.43
N ASP A 184 -8.47 -7.23 19.40
CA ASP A 184 -7.42 -6.39 19.98
C ASP A 184 -6.39 -6.00 18.90
N LEU A 185 -5.98 -6.95 18.05
CA LEU A 185 -5.08 -6.71 16.93
C LEU A 185 -5.70 -5.73 15.93
N HIS A 186 -6.97 -5.92 15.57
CA HIS A 186 -7.71 -5.02 14.68
C HIS A 186 -7.73 -3.59 15.22
N ALA A 187 -8.13 -3.43 16.47
CA ALA A 187 -8.19 -2.12 17.12
C ALA A 187 -6.79 -1.45 17.18
N GLY A 188 -5.75 -2.23 17.50
CA GLY A 188 -4.38 -1.74 17.52
C GLY A 188 -3.88 -1.29 16.14
N LEU A 189 -4.16 -2.07 15.11
CA LEU A 189 -3.79 -1.75 13.73
C LEU A 189 -4.52 -0.47 13.25
N LEU A 190 -5.84 -0.39 13.42
CA LEU A 190 -6.61 0.80 13.07
C LEU A 190 -6.14 2.04 13.83
N GLY A 191 -5.80 1.88 15.12
CA GLY A 191 -5.21 2.95 15.92
C GLY A 191 -3.92 3.50 15.30
N ALA A 192 -3.00 2.63 14.89
CA ALA A 192 -1.74 3.02 14.26
C ALA A 192 -1.97 3.74 12.91
N TYR A 193 -2.90 3.25 12.07
CA TYR A 193 -3.27 3.95 10.84
C TYR A 193 -3.86 5.35 11.11
N LYS A 194 -4.74 5.49 12.10
CA LYS A 194 -5.32 6.80 12.47
C LYS A 194 -4.26 7.78 12.95
N GLU A 195 -3.30 7.33 13.74
CA GLU A 195 -2.15 8.15 14.15
C GLU A 195 -1.34 8.62 12.95
N PHE A 196 -1.01 7.70 12.03
CA PHE A 196 -0.30 8.05 10.79
C PHE A 196 -1.08 9.06 9.93
N LEU A 197 -2.37 8.82 9.69
CA LEU A 197 -3.21 9.73 8.88
C LEU A 197 -3.30 11.12 9.50
N THR A 198 -3.32 11.20 10.84
CA THR A 198 -3.31 12.47 11.57
C THR A 198 -1.99 13.22 11.35
N ASP A 199 -0.85 12.54 11.49
CA ASP A 199 0.48 13.13 11.25
C ASP A 199 0.65 13.51 9.77
N TYR A 200 0.12 12.68 8.84
CA TYR A 200 0.14 12.96 7.42
C TYR A 200 -0.64 14.22 7.06
N GLN A 201 -1.84 14.38 7.58
CA GLN A 201 -2.64 15.60 7.41
C GLN A 201 -1.94 16.81 8.01
N ALA A 202 -1.38 16.69 9.23
CA ALA A 202 -0.66 17.77 9.89
C ALA A 202 0.59 18.21 9.10
N ALA A 203 1.27 17.29 8.40
CA ALA A 203 2.36 17.59 7.48
C ALA A 203 1.88 18.28 6.18
N GLY A 204 0.57 18.41 5.99
CA GLY A 204 -0.10 19.03 4.84
C GLY A 204 -0.42 18.03 3.73
N GLY A 205 -0.54 16.75 4.05
CA GLY A 205 -1.07 15.70 3.18
C GLY A 205 -2.50 16.02 2.74
N LYS A 206 -2.83 15.70 1.51
CA LYS A 206 -4.17 15.92 0.94
C LYS A 206 -4.75 14.68 0.28
N ILE A 207 -3.90 13.85 -0.31
CA ILE A 207 -4.28 12.69 -1.09
C ILE A 207 -3.45 11.50 -0.60
N ILE A 208 -4.12 10.43 -0.21
CA ILE A 208 -3.50 9.16 0.15
C ILE A 208 -4.13 8.02 -0.65
N GLN A 209 -3.34 7.04 -1.06
CA GLN A 209 -3.85 5.87 -1.77
C GLN A 209 -3.63 4.61 -0.93
N PHE A 210 -4.70 3.85 -0.71
CA PHE A 210 -4.66 2.52 -0.10
C PHE A 210 -4.52 1.47 -1.21
N ASP A 211 -3.37 0.81 -1.26
CA ASP A 211 -3.14 -0.28 -2.20
C ASP A 211 -3.72 -1.56 -1.62
N ASP A 212 -4.81 -2.04 -2.22
CA ASP A 212 -5.67 -3.10 -1.72
C ASP A 212 -5.75 -4.29 -2.68
N CYS A 213 -4.66 -5.03 -2.81
CA CYS A 213 -4.61 -6.23 -3.63
C CYS A 213 -5.36 -7.43 -3.03
N LEU A 214 -5.95 -7.29 -1.83
CA LEU A 214 -6.77 -8.34 -1.22
C LEU A 214 -7.97 -8.75 -2.11
N TRP A 215 -8.53 -7.79 -2.86
CA TRP A 215 -9.69 -8.02 -3.70
C TRP A 215 -9.45 -8.99 -4.85
N GLU A 216 -8.21 -9.21 -5.26
CA GLU A 216 -7.86 -10.24 -6.24
C GLU A 216 -8.14 -11.66 -5.71
N VAL A 217 -7.94 -11.87 -4.40
CA VAL A 217 -8.25 -13.14 -3.73
C VAL A 217 -9.77 -13.38 -3.73
N PHE A 218 -10.55 -12.36 -3.40
CA PHE A 218 -12.02 -12.46 -3.40
C PHE A 218 -12.62 -12.60 -4.81
N ALA A 219 -11.91 -12.12 -5.84
CA ALA A 219 -12.31 -12.26 -7.24
C ALA A 219 -11.86 -13.60 -7.86
N SER A 220 -11.04 -14.38 -7.15
CA SER A 220 -10.49 -15.62 -7.69
C SER A 220 -11.55 -16.68 -7.99
N ASP A 221 -11.46 -17.31 -9.15
CA ASP A 221 -12.30 -18.45 -9.51
C ASP A 221 -11.95 -19.70 -8.71
N ASN A 222 -10.75 -19.75 -8.18
CA ASN A 222 -10.29 -20.82 -7.32
C ASN A 222 -10.74 -20.51 -5.89
N GLN A 223 -11.92 -21.00 -5.51
CA GLN A 223 -12.55 -20.76 -4.19
C GLN A 223 -11.80 -21.39 -3.00
N GLN A 224 -10.59 -21.87 -3.19
CA GLN A 224 -9.72 -22.23 -2.09
C GLN A 224 -9.23 -20.90 -1.46
N SER A 225 -9.84 -20.57 -0.34
CA SER A 225 -9.37 -19.47 0.49
C SER A 225 -7.90 -19.71 0.83
N PRO A 226 -6.99 -18.78 0.48
CA PRO A 226 -5.60 -18.85 0.96
C PRO A 226 -5.53 -18.76 2.48
N PHE A 227 -6.64 -18.40 3.12
CA PHE A 227 -6.78 -18.21 4.56
C PHE A 227 -7.02 -19.51 5.34
N GLY A 228 -6.97 -20.69 4.70
CA GLY A 228 -7.13 -22.00 5.33
C GLY A 228 -8.56 -22.35 5.73
N ALA A 229 -8.80 -23.63 5.98
CA ALA A 229 -10.08 -24.11 6.47
C ALA A 229 -10.32 -23.59 7.91
N GLY A 230 -11.45 -22.89 8.11
CA GLY A 230 -11.89 -22.42 9.44
C GLY A 230 -11.82 -20.90 9.67
N ASN A 231 -11.37 -20.12 8.70
CA ASN A 231 -11.25 -18.66 8.83
C ASN A 231 -12.45 -17.87 8.23
N GLY A 232 -13.64 -18.45 8.27
CA GLY A 232 -14.84 -17.86 7.66
C GLY A 232 -14.94 -18.09 6.14
N SER A 233 -16.06 -17.68 5.56
CA SER A 233 -16.24 -17.68 4.12
C SER A 233 -15.52 -16.47 3.50
N LEU A 234 -15.13 -16.57 2.22
CA LEU A 234 -14.59 -15.42 1.47
C LEU A 234 -15.54 -14.21 1.49
N GLN A 235 -16.85 -14.48 1.58
CA GLN A 235 -17.87 -13.45 1.66
C GLN A 235 -17.82 -12.69 3.00
N GLU A 236 -17.65 -13.40 4.12
CA GLU A 236 -17.51 -12.78 5.46
C GLU A 236 -16.22 -11.98 5.55
N LEU A 237 -15.11 -12.50 5.01
CA LEU A 237 -13.85 -11.75 4.96
C LEU A 237 -13.92 -10.52 4.07
N ALA A 238 -14.68 -10.58 2.96
CA ALA A 238 -14.91 -9.40 2.14
C ALA A 238 -15.76 -8.34 2.85
N ASP A 239 -16.71 -8.73 3.73
CA ASP A 239 -17.45 -7.79 4.58
C ASP A 239 -16.53 -7.16 5.65
N VAL A 240 -15.67 -7.94 6.25
CA VAL A 240 -14.62 -7.44 7.17
C VAL A 240 -13.73 -6.43 6.45
N ALA A 241 -13.31 -6.74 5.22
CA ALA A 241 -12.46 -5.85 4.43
C ALA A 241 -13.14 -4.51 4.12
N VAL A 242 -14.42 -4.53 3.67
CA VAL A 242 -15.19 -3.30 3.44
C VAL A 242 -15.27 -2.45 4.71
N ASN A 243 -15.64 -3.07 5.85
CA ASN A 243 -15.80 -2.34 7.11
C ASN A 243 -14.48 -1.76 7.61
N THR A 244 -13.38 -2.51 7.53
CA THR A 244 -12.05 -2.07 7.94
C THR A 244 -11.55 -0.90 7.10
N ASN A 245 -11.70 -0.98 5.77
CA ASN A 245 -11.32 0.11 4.88
C ASN A 245 -12.19 1.34 5.12
N ASN A 246 -13.51 1.19 5.18
CA ASN A 246 -14.43 2.31 5.34
C ASN A 246 -14.19 3.07 6.65
N GLU A 247 -13.85 2.39 7.74
CA GLU A 247 -13.52 3.06 9.00
C GLU A 247 -12.36 4.05 8.84
N LEU A 248 -11.32 3.68 8.07
CA LEU A 248 -10.16 4.55 7.85
C LEU A 248 -10.34 5.53 6.70
N VAL A 249 -11.14 5.20 5.70
CA VAL A 249 -11.54 6.15 4.65
C VAL A 249 -12.37 7.27 5.27
N ASP A 250 -13.38 6.95 6.07
CA ASP A 250 -14.22 7.92 6.75
C ASP A 250 -13.41 8.78 7.74
N PHE A 251 -12.46 8.19 8.44
CA PHE A 251 -11.53 8.94 9.29
C PHE A 251 -10.65 9.89 8.46
N GLY A 252 -10.14 9.45 7.31
CA GLY A 252 -9.42 10.31 6.37
C GLY A 252 -10.27 11.48 5.88
N HIS A 253 -11.54 11.25 5.53
CA HIS A 253 -12.48 12.30 5.16
C HIS A 253 -12.74 13.29 6.29
N GLN A 254 -12.84 12.84 7.54
CA GLN A 254 -12.95 13.73 8.71
C GLN A 254 -11.72 14.65 8.87
N LEU A 255 -10.54 14.18 8.47
CA LEU A 255 -9.31 14.97 8.41
C LEU A 255 -9.22 15.88 7.17
N GLY A 256 -10.18 15.78 6.22
CA GLY A 256 -10.15 16.51 4.95
C GLY A 256 -9.24 15.91 3.88
N LEU A 257 -8.83 14.66 4.04
CA LEU A 257 -8.05 13.94 3.04
C LEU A 257 -8.96 13.41 1.92
N LYS A 258 -8.42 13.28 0.71
CA LYS A 258 -8.96 12.43 -0.35
C LYS A 258 -8.30 11.06 -0.22
N VAL A 259 -9.11 10.02 -0.13
CA VAL A 259 -8.63 8.65 0.01
C VAL A 259 -8.94 7.87 -1.27
N TRP A 260 -7.88 7.48 -1.98
CA TRP A 260 -7.97 6.69 -3.20
C TRP A 260 -7.68 5.23 -2.92
N THR A 261 -8.05 4.36 -3.84
CA THR A 261 -7.68 2.95 -3.77
C THR A 261 -7.05 2.47 -5.08
N HIS A 262 -6.33 1.37 -4.99
CA HIS A 262 -5.80 0.60 -6.09
C HIS A 262 -6.02 -0.89 -5.83
N ASN A 263 -6.50 -1.59 -6.85
CA ASN A 263 -6.55 -3.05 -6.87
C ASN A 263 -5.98 -3.57 -8.19
N CYS A 264 -5.19 -4.63 -8.11
CA CYS A 264 -4.62 -5.31 -9.27
C CYS A 264 -4.78 -6.84 -9.15
N ARG A 265 -4.02 -7.57 -9.92
CA ARG A 265 -3.95 -9.05 -9.90
C ARG A 265 -2.65 -9.57 -9.32
N GLY A 266 -1.93 -8.73 -8.62
CA GLY A 266 -0.54 -8.98 -8.28
C GLY A 266 0.38 -8.66 -9.45
N ASN A 267 1.58 -8.24 -9.12
CA ASN A 267 2.65 -8.01 -10.10
C ASN A 267 4.02 -8.16 -9.43
N TYR A 268 4.53 -9.37 -9.43
CA TYR A 268 5.90 -9.65 -9.01
C TYR A 268 6.70 -10.17 -10.19
N GLU A 269 7.62 -9.37 -10.72
CA GLU A 269 8.40 -9.71 -11.91
C GLU A 269 7.53 -10.18 -13.10
N SER A 270 6.43 -9.43 -13.37
CA SER A 270 5.41 -9.71 -14.39
C SER A 270 4.57 -10.99 -14.14
N ARG A 271 4.60 -11.55 -12.93
CA ARG A 271 3.74 -12.67 -12.52
C ARG A 271 2.50 -12.14 -11.82
N HIS A 272 1.41 -12.89 -11.86
CA HIS A 272 0.17 -12.55 -11.17
C HIS A 272 -0.07 -13.48 -9.97
N PHE A 273 -0.88 -13.02 -9.03
CA PHE A 273 -1.24 -13.77 -7.83
C PHE A 273 -2.53 -14.55 -8.00
N ALA A 274 -3.56 -13.93 -8.59
CA ALA A 274 -4.89 -14.54 -8.72
C ALA A 274 -5.54 -14.24 -10.09
N GLU A 275 -6.42 -15.17 -10.51
CA GLU A 275 -7.24 -15.06 -11.71
C GLU A 275 -8.73 -15.13 -11.33
N GLY A 276 -9.61 -14.53 -12.13
CA GLY A 276 -11.06 -14.57 -11.92
C GLY A 276 -11.74 -13.29 -12.40
N SER A 277 -13.07 -13.27 -12.36
CA SER A 277 -13.87 -12.12 -12.79
C SER A 277 -14.06 -11.12 -11.65
N TYR A 278 -13.92 -9.83 -11.93
CA TYR A 278 -14.31 -8.77 -11.00
C TYR A 278 -15.83 -8.70 -10.74
N ASN A 279 -16.66 -9.36 -11.54
CA ASN A 279 -18.12 -9.36 -11.35
C ASN A 279 -18.53 -9.84 -9.96
N THR A 280 -17.78 -10.76 -9.36
CA THR A 280 -18.08 -11.32 -8.04
C THR A 280 -17.90 -10.33 -6.90
N ILE A 281 -16.99 -9.36 -7.08
CA ILE A 281 -16.62 -8.37 -6.07
C ILE A 281 -17.08 -6.94 -6.42
N ALA A 282 -17.56 -6.72 -7.64
CA ALA A 282 -17.82 -5.37 -8.15
C ALA A 282 -18.69 -4.52 -7.23
N LYS A 283 -19.76 -5.10 -6.65
CA LYS A 283 -20.63 -4.38 -5.72
C LYS A 283 -19.85 -3.93 -4.48
N LYS A 284 -19.17 -4.84 -3.80
CA LYS A 284 -18.43 -4.55 -2.56
C LYS A 284 -17.26 -3.61 -2.82
N PHE A 285 -16.50 -3.85 -3.88
CA PHE A 285 -15.30 -3.08 -4.18
C PHE A 285 -15.60 -1.69 -4.75
N LEU A 286 -16.55 -1.56 -5.67
CA LEU A 286 -16.80 -0.30 -6.39
C LEU A 286 -17.94 0.54 -5.78
N HIS A 287 -18.85 -0.07 -4.99
CA HIS A 287 -20.03 0.62 -4.50
C HIS A 287 -20.08 0.70 -2.98
N ASP A 288 -19.70 -0.37 -2.27
CA ASP A 288 -19.87 -0.43 -0.81
C ASP A 288 -18.68 0.21 -0.06
N GLN A 289 -17.57 0.50 -0.73
CA GLN A 289 -16.43 1.24 -0.17
C GLN A 289 -16.54 2.74 -0.43
N HIS A 290 -16.05 3.56 0.51
CA HIS A 290 -16.23 5.01 0.53
C HIS A 290 -15.10 5.79 -0.13
N TYR A 291 -14.25 5.16 -0.93
CA TYR A 291 -13.13 5.82 -1.60
C TYR A 291 -13.57 6.93 -2.56
N ASP A 292 -12.76 7.99 -2.68
CA ASP A 292 -12.98 9.07 -3.64
C ASP A 292 -12.62 8.66 -5.09
N ARG A 293 -11.78 7.64 -5.24
CA ARG A 293 -11.33 7.17 -6.55
C ARG A 293 -10.84 5.73 -6.44
#